data_8539db6a57c6a0ae24fb34c716342911
#
_entry.id   8539db6a57c6a0ae24fb34c716342911
#
_cell.length_a   1.000
_cell.length_b   1.000
_cell.length_c   1.000
_cell.angle_alpha   90.00
_cell.angle_beta   90.00
_cell.angle_gamma   90.00
#
_symmetry.space_group_name_H-M   'P 1'
#
loop_
_entity.id
_entity.type
_entity.pdbx_description
1 polymer ?
#
loop_
_entity_poly.entity_id
_entity_poly.type
_entity_poly.pdbx_seq_one_letter_code
_entity_poly.pdbx_strand_id
1 'polypeptide(L)'
;MFTLKTLINVYKEAILDGDVKTISEVESMISIVENEKNELAQKLSTFSAEINSGKEKYIRLQADFDNFRKRSEKERLTIRSDAQGEVIESLLPMVDSFERAKQQVMPETEKEKMIDTSYQGIYKQFVEILRSLRVAAVPTVGKPFDPSVHEAIGREESQEYREGIVIQEFRRGFIIGDRLIRPAMVKVSTGPGKRKPTVATEKSTTAAGLDDR
;
A
#
# COMPACT_ATOMS: atom_id res chain seq x y z
N MET A 1 32.85 -60.38 -17.44
CA MET A 1 32.67 -58.95 -17.81
C MET A 1 34.06 -58.45 -18.24
N PHE A 2 34.26 -58.30 -19.54
CA PHE A 2 35.55 -57.80 -20.05
C PHE A 2 35.68 -56.32 -19.74
N THR A 3 36.71 -55.98 -18.99
CA THR A 3 36.99 -54.54 -18.76
C THR A 3 37.73 -53.98 -19.97
N LEU A 4 37.61 -52.67 -20.26
CA LEU A 4 38.33 -51.97 -21.31
C LEU A 4 39.84 -52.26 -21.23
N LYS A 5 40.36 -52.40 -20.02
CA LYS A 5 41.77 -52.72 -19.75
C LYS A 5 42.16 -54.12 -20.22
N THR A 6 41.29 -55.12 -20.06
CA THR A 6 41.48 -56.48 -20.57
C THR A 6 41.43 -56.51 -22.10
N LEU A 7 40.48 -55.80 -22.73
CA LEU A 7 40.38 -55.65 -24.19
C LEU A 7 41.66 -55.04 -24.80
N ILE A 8 42.19 -53.97 -24.19
CA ILE A 8 43.43 -53.33 -24.61
C ILE A 8 44.65 -54.28 -24.52
N ASN A 9 44.71 -55.10 -23.47
CA ASN A 9 45.79 -56.06 -23.38
C ASN A 9 45.69 -57.12 -24.44
N VAL A 10 44.52 -57.74 -24.68
CA VAL A 10 44.30 -58.74 -25.75
C VAL A 10 44.61 -58.12 -27.11
N TYR A 11 44.23 -56.84 -27.37
CA TYR A 11 44.57 -56.15 -28.61
C TYR A 11 46.08 -56.00 -28.81
N LYS A 12 46.84 -55.68 -27.77
CA LYS A 12 48.30 -55.59 -27.81
C LYS A 12 48.98 -56.95 -28.11
N GLU A 13 48.49 -57.97 -27.49
CA GLU A 13 49.02 -59.33 -27.74
C GLU A 13 48.73 -59.80 -29.17
N ALA A 14 47.49 -59.59 -29.66
CA ALA A 14 47.12 -59.94 -31.00
C ALA A 14 47.95 -59.15 -32.10
N ILE A 15 48.31 -57.92 -31.80
CA ILE A 15 49.22 -57.12 -32.69
C ILE A 15 50.62 -57.72 -32.72
N LEU A 16 51.17 -58.19 -31.57
CA LEU A 16 52.49 -58.80 -31.47
C LEU A 16 52.56 -60.13 -32.17
N ASP A 17 51.47 -60.93 -32.10
CA ASP A 17 51.36 -62.26 -32.71
C ASP A 17 50.92 -62.17 -34.20
N GLY A 18 50.50 -61.01 -34.72
CA GLY A 18 50.07 -60.90 -36.08
C GLY A 18 48.67 -61.49 -36.37
N ASP A 19 47.83 -61.73 -35.33
CA ASP A 19 46.55 -62.37 -35.45
C ASP A 19 45.49 -61.35 -35.88
N VAL A 20 45.34 -61.16 -37.21
CA VAL A 20 44.41 -60.19 -37.82
C VAL A 20 42.95 -60.46 -37.46
N LYS A 21 42.56 -61.71 -37.17
CA LYS A 21 41.17 -62.01 -36.80
C LYS A 21 40.81 -61.51 -35.41
N THR A 22 41.69 -61.78 -34.43
CA THR A 22 41.49 -61.28 -33.07
C THR A 22 41.55 -59.74 -32.99
N ILE A 23 42.40 -59.09 -33.81
CA ILE A 23 42.44 -57.62 -33.95
C ILE A 23 41.12 -57.08 -34.39
N SER A 24 40.50 -57.59 -35.48
CA SER A 24 39.23 -57.16 -36.01
C SER A 24 38.04 -57.37 -35.05
N GLU A 25 38.07 -58.49 -34.29
CA GLU A 25 37.03 -58.76 -33.29
C GLU A 25 37.09 -57.76 -32.13
N VAL A 26 38.31 -57.41 -31.63
CA VAL A 26 38.50 -56.45 -30.59
C VAL A 26 38.12 -55.03 -31.04
N GLU A 27 38.49 -54.63 -32.25
CA GLU A 27 38.09 -53.33 -32.85
C GLU A 27 36.56 -53.21 -32.95
N SER A 28 35.87 -54.26 -33.34
CA SER A 28 34.41 -54.30 -33.36
C SER A 28 33.82 -54.16 -31.98
N MET A 29 34.36 -54.83 -30.95
CA MET A 29 33.92 -54.68 -29.54
C MET A 29 34.18 -53.27 -29.00
N ILE A 30 35.32 -52.68 -29.33
CA ILE A 30 35.64 -51.27 -28.93
C ILE A 30 34.61 -50.33 -29.57
N SER A 31 34.29 -50.48 -30.84
CA SER A 31 33.32 -49.65 -31.53
C SER A 31 31.92 -49.73 -30.90
N ILE A 32 31.49 -50.97 -30.49
CA ILE A 32 30.23 -51.17 -29.79
C ILE A 32 30.22 -50.40 -28.45
N VAL A 33 31.29 -50.56 -27.67
CA VAL A 33 31.40 -49.88 -26.36
C VAL A 33 31.46 -48.36 -26.49
N GLU A 34 32.13 -47.85 -27.52
CA GLU A 34 32.15 -46.39 -27.82
C GLU A 34 30.75 -45.87 -28.20
N ASN A 35 30.00 -46.63 -28.99
CA ASN A 35 28.63 -46.27 -29.35
C ASN A 35 27.73 -46.25 -28.11
N GLU A 36 27.78 -47.31 -27.29
CA GLU A 36 27.01 -47.35 -26.03
C GLU A 36 27.38 -46.21 -25.09
N LYS A 37 28.66 -45.91 -24.91
CA LYS A 37 29.13 -44.76 -24.11
C LYS A 37 28.57 -43.45 -24.64
N ASN A 38 28.60 -43.23 -25.95
CA ASN A 38 28.11 -42.00 -26.57
C ASN A 38 26.59 -41.87 -26.42
N GLU A 39 25.83 -42.98 -26.60
CA GLU A 39 24.39 -42.98 -26.34
C GLU A 39 24.06 -42.65 -24.85
N LEU A 40 24.80 -43.29 -23.90
CA LEU A 40 24.61 -43.01 -22.48
C LEU A 40 24.96 -41.55 -22.13
N ALA A 41 26.05 -41.03 -22.70
CA ALA A 41 26.43 -39.63 -22.51
C ALA A 41 25.34 -38.65 -23.06
N GLN A 42 24.74 -38.96 -24.21
CA GLN A 42 23.67 -38.19 -24.78
C GLN A 42 22.40 -38.24 -23.91
N LYS A 43 22.01 -39.45 -23.42
CA LYS A 43 20.89 -39.63 -22.50
C LYS A 43 21.09 -38.85 -21.21
N LEU A 44 22.32 -38.88 -20.66
CA LEU A 44 22.67 -38.14 -19.43
C LEU A 44 22.55 -36.62 -19.65
N SER A 45 23.01 -36.14 -20.81
CA SER A 45 22.88 -34.72 -21.17
C SER A 45 21.42 -34.28 -21.27
N THR A 46 20.56 -35.06 -21.94
CA THR A 46 19.13 -34.78 -22.07
C THR A 46 18.42 -34.78 -20.73
N PHE A 47 18.65 -35.78 -19.88
CA PHE A 47 18.07 -35.82 -18.54
C PHE A 47 18.54 -34.66 -17.66
N SER A 48 19.81 -34.27 -17.77
CA SER A 48 20.35 -33.14 -17.03
C SER A 48 19.66 -31.84 -17.47
N ALA A 49 19.43 -31.65 -18.76
CA ALA A 49 18.69 -30.49 -19.28
C ALA A 49 17.22 -30.47 -18.82
N GLU A 50 16.56 -31.63 -18.83
CA GLU A 50 15.17 -31.76 -18.36
C GLU A 50 15.05 -31.46 -16.85
N ILE A 51 15.97 -31.97 -16.03
CA ILE A 51 16.00 -31.69 -14.59
C ILE A 51 16.21 -30.21 -14.33
N ASN A 52 17.12 -29.56 -15.04
CA ASN A 52 17.36 -28.13 -14.88
C ASN A 52 16.14 -27.31 -15.30
N SER A 53 15.53 -27.62 -16.45
CA SER A 53 14.28 -26.97 -16.86
C SER A 53 13.15 -27.20 -15.86
N GLY A 54 13.03 -28.40 -15.32
CA GLY A 54 12.06 -28.72 -14.26
C GLY A 54 12.28 -27.91 -12.99
N LYS A 55 13.55 -27.79 -12.54
CA LYS A 55 13.90 -26.95 -11.38
C LYS A 55 13.57 -25.49 -11.60
N GLU A 56 13.88 -24.92 -12.76
CA GLU A 56 13.56 -23.53 -13.09
C GLU A 56 12.05 -23.28 -13.09
N LYS A 57 11.27 -24.18 -13.68
CA LYS A 57 9.81 -24.11 -13.64
C LYS A 57 9.27 -24.18 -12.24
N TYR A 58 9.82 -25.06 -11.40
CA TYR A 58 9.40 -25.18 -10.00
C TYR A 58 9.68 -23.91 -9.20
N ILE A 59 10.89 -23.34 -9.33
CA ILE A 59 11.25 -22.09 -8.64
C ILE A 59 10.33 -20.95 -9.06
N ARG A 60 10.04 -20.84 -10.39
CA ARG A 60 9.11 -19.83 -10.90
C ARG A 60 7.70 -20.00 -10.34
N LEU A 61 7.18 -21.23 -10.36
CA LEU A 61 5.86 -21.55 -9.82
C LEU A 61 5.76 -21.24 -8.33
N GLN A 62 6.81 -21.54 -7.57
CA GLN A 62 6.86 -21.20 -6.15
C GLN A 62 6.81 -19.68 -5.91
N ALA A 63 7.56 -18.91 -6.69
CA ALA A 63 7.53 -17.45 -6.62
C ALA A 63 6.15 -16.89 -6.99
N ASP A 64 5.53 -17.42 -8.03
CA ASP A 64 4.19 -17.02 -8.48
C ASP A 64 3.13 -17.35 -7.41
N PHE A 65 3.24 -18.51 -6.77
CA PHE A 65 2.35 -18.89 -5.68
C PHE A 65 2.49 -17.97 -4.46
N ASP A 66 3.72 -17.63 -4.07
CA ASP A 66 3.96 -16.69 -2.97
C ASP A 66 3.43 -15.29 -3.27
N ASN A 67 3.60 -14.82 -4.50
CA ASN A 67 3.03 -13.55 -4.96
C ASN A 67 1.50 -13.58 -4.97
N PHE A 68 0.92 -14.66 -5.46
CA PHE A 68 -0.54 -14.87 -5.44
C PHE A 68 -1.07 -14.86 -4.00
N ARG A 69 -0.43 -15.60 -3.08
CA ARG A 69 -0.83 -15.64 -1.68
C ARG A 69 -0.82 -14.25 -1.05
N LYS A 70 0.28 -13.49 -1.22
CA LYS A 70 0.39 -12.12 -0.70
C LYS A 70 -0.69 -11.19 -1.28
N ARG A 71 -0.95 -11.29 -2.58
CA ARG A 71 -1.99 -10.50 -3.23
C ARG A 71 -3.38 -10.86 -2.73
N SER A 72 -3.70 -12.14 -2.65
CA SER A 72 -5.01 -12.62 -2.17
C SER A 72 -5.28 -12.22 -0.72
N GLU A 73 -4.26 -12.27 0.14
CA GLU A 73 -4.37 -11.83 1.53
C GLU A 73 -4.64 -10.32 1.62
N LYS A 74 -3.94 -9.52 0.82
CA LYS A 74 -4.19 -8.09 0.71
C LYS A 74 -5.59 -7.79 0.18
N GLU A 75 -6.02 -8.45 -0.87
CA GLU A 75 -7.36 -8.30 -1.46
C GLU A 75 -8.47 -8.64 -0.44
N ARG A 76 -8.28 -9.70 0.36
CA ARG A 76 -9.24 -10.07 1.41
C ARG A 76 -9.38 -8.99 2.48
N LEU A 77 -8.27 -8.35 2.88
CA LEU A 77 -8.31 -7.25 3.83
C LEU A 77 -8.99 -6.01 3.22
N THR A 78 -8.73 -5.73 1.95
CA THR A 78 -9.37 -4.61 1.22
C THR A 78 -10.87 -4.82 1.09
N ILE A 79 -11.33 -6.00 0.66
CA ILE A 79 -12.76 -6.34 0.54
C ILE A 79 -13.49 -6.14 1.88
N ARG A 80 -12.88 -6.56 2.99
CA ARG A 80 -13.47 -6.36 4.31
C ARG A 80 -13.60 -4.87 4.67
N SER A 81 -12.57 -4.08 4.40
CA SER A 81 -12.57 -2.63 4.62
C SER A 81 -13.59 -1.93 3.71
N ASP A 82 -13.72 -2.40 2.45
CA ASP A 82 -14.66 -1.86 1.49
C ASP A 82 -16.11 -2.11 1.93
N ALA A 83 -16.46 -3.33 2.31
CA ALA A 83 -17.78 -3.66 2.81
C ALA A 83 -18.12 -2.87 4.09
N GLN A 84 -17.17 -2.69 5.00
CA GLN A 84 -17.37 -1.83 6.17
C GLN A 84 -17.60 -0.37 5.77
N GLY A 85 -16.84 0.13 4.80
CA GLY A 85 -16.97 1.49 4.28
C GLY A 85 -18.35 1.77 3.69
N GLU A 86 -18.88 0.87 2.87
CA GLU A 86 -20.22 0.98 2.26
C GLU A 86 -21.33 1.05 3.31
N VAL A 87 -21.28 0.20 4.34
CA VAL A 87 -22.25 0.24 5.44
C VAL A 87 -22.16 1.57 6.18
N ILE A 88 -20.96 2.05 6.50
CA ILE A 88 -20.77 3.31 7.19
C ILE A 88 -21.24 4.48 6.31
N GLU A 89 -20.95 4.49 5.03
CA GLU A 89 -21.39 5.51 4.09
C GLU A 89 -22.91 5.62 4.06
N SER A 90 -23.63 4.50 4.08
CA SER A 90 -25.10 4.46 4.15
C SER A 90 -25.66 5.03 5.47
N LEU A 91 -24.87 5.04 6.55
CA LEU A 91 -25.26 5.59 7.85
C LEU A 91 -24.92 7.10 7.98
N LEU A 92 -24.03 7.66 7.14
CA LEU A 92 -23.63 9.07 7.23
C LEU A 92 -24.78 10.08 7.09
N PRO A 93 -25.84 9.86 6.27
CA PRO A 93 -27.01 10.74 6.26
C PRO A 93 -27.68 10.89 7.61
N MET A 94 -27.63 9.85 8.46
CA MET A 94 -28.12 9.92 9.82
C MET A 94 -27.28 10.85 10.68
N VAL A 95 -25.92 10.80 10.55
CA VAL A 95 -25.01 11.75 11.21
C VAL A 95 -25.34 13.18 10.81
N ASP A 96 -25.49 13.42 9.49
CA ASP A 96 -25.81 14.75 8.96
C ASP A 96 -27.17 15.28 9.52
N SER A 97 -28.14 14.39 9.67
CA SER A 97 -29.44 14.73 10.27
C SER A 97 -29.33 15.08 11.75
N PHE A 98 -28.48 14.34 12.49
CA PHE A 98 -28.20 14.66 13.89
C PHE A 98 -27.51 16.02 14.04
N GLU A 99 -26.51 16.32 13.21
CA GLU A 99 -25.80 17.60 13.25
C GLU A 99 -26.71 18.78 12.86
N ARG A 100 -27.56 18.59 11.85
CA ARG A 100 -28.55 19.60 11.46
C ARG A 100 -29.55 19.86 12.56
N ALA A 101 -30.10 18.82 13.19
CA ALA A 101 -31.02 18.97 14.30
C ALA A 101 -30.38 19.72 15.47
N LYS A 102 -29.13 19.42 15.81
CA LYS A 102 -28.37 20.15 16.85
C LYS A 102 -28.22 21.63 16.55
N GLN A 103 -28.09 22.03 15.29
CA GLN A 103 -27.97 23.45 14.89
C GLN A 103 -29.32 24.16 14.90
N GLN A 104 -30.44 23.45 14.70
CA GLN A 104 -31.77 24.03 14.58
C GLN A 104 -32.53 24.09 15.89
N VAL A 105 -32.25 23.19 16.81
CA VAL A 105 -32.95 23.14 18.10
C VAL A 105 -32.35 24.14 19.07
N MET A 106 -33.16 25.13 19.46
CA MET A 106 -32.86 26.05 20.56
C MET A 106 -33.85 25.80 21.69
N PRO A 107 -33.47 25.01 22.71
CA PRO A 107 -34.38 24.64 23.77
C PRO A 107 -34.66 25.85 24.69
N GLU A 108 -35.94 26.25 24.81
CA GLU A 108 -36.36 27.35 25.66
C GLU A 108 -36.90 26.83 27.00
N THR A 109 -37.61 25.70 27.00
CA THR A 109 -38.19 25.14 28.19
C THR A 109 -37.32 24.06 28.83
N GLU A 110 -37.48 23.84 30.15
CA GLU A 110 -36.73 22.77 30.85
C GLU A 110 -37.01 21.37 30.28
N LYS A 111 -38.20 21.11 29.78
CA LYS A 111 -38.55 19.82 29.14
C LYS A 111 -37.79 19.66 27.80
N GLU A 112 -37.70 20.72 27.03
CA GLU A 112 -36.90 20.74 25.77
C GLU A 112 -35.41 20.52 26.02
N LYS A 113 -34.85 21.12 27.07
CA LYS A 113 -33.46 20.89 27.49
C LYS A 113 -33.22 19.44 27.88
N MET A 114 -34.15 18.81 28.58
CA MET A 114 -34.04 17.38 28.91
C MET A 114 -34.06 16.50 27.66
N ILE A 115 -34.91 16.81 26.68
CA ILE A 115 -34.98 16.11 25.41
C ILE A 115 -33.67 16.31 24.62
N ASP A 116 -33.18 17.55 24.52
CA ASP A 116 -31.91 17.86 23.84
C ASP A 116 -30.73 17.15 24.50
N THR A 117 -30.66 17.12 25.83
CA THR A 117 -29.62 16.38 26.56
C THR A 117 -29.66 14.89 26.24
N SER A 118 -30.85 14.29 26.22
CA SER A 118 -31.00 12.88 25.86
C SER A 118 -30.59 12.61 24.40
N TYR A 119 -30.98 13.50 23.49
CA TYR A 119 -30.62 13.45 22.09
C TYR A 119 -29.09 13.56 21.87
N GLN A 120 -28.43 14.51 22.56
CA GLN A 120 -26.96 14.62 22.53
C GLN A 120 -26.26 13.39 23.10
N GLY A 121 -26.85 12.76 24.12
CA GLY A 121 -26.36 11.49 24.67
C GLY A 121 -26.38 10.35 23.65
N ILE A 122 -27.47 10.21 22.91
CA ILE A 122 -27.60 9.21 21.82
C ILE A 122 -26.57 9.49 20.72
N TYR A 123 -26.46 10.75 20.30
CA TYR A 123 -25.48 11.13 19.26
C TYR A 123 -24.03 10.83 19.70
N LYS A 124 -23.68 11.16 20.95
CA LYS A 124 -22.37 10.86 21.50
C LYS A 124 -22.07 9.37 21.48
N GLN A 125 -23.01 8.53 21.89
CA GLN A 125 -22.88 7.08 21.87
C GLN A 125 -22.69 6.57 20.43
N PHE A 126 -23.43 7.11 19.47
CA PHE A 126 -23.30 6.77 18.06
C PHE A 126 -21.88 7.12 17.50
N VAL A 127 -21.38 8.31 17.84
CA VAL A 127 -20.01 8.73 17.47
C VAL A 127 -18.95 7.82 18.10
N GLU A 128 -19.15 7.36 19.34
CA GLU A 128 -18.25 6.41 20.00
C GLU A 128 -18.24 5.04 19.28
N ILE A 129 -19.38 4.57 18.81
CA ILE A 129 -19.48 3.35 17.99
C ILE A 129 -18.70 3.54 16.68
N LEU A 130 -18.87 4.65 15.97
CA LEU A 130 -18.11 4.95 14.74
C LEU A 130 -16.59 4.98 15.01
N ARG A 131 -16.16 5.55 16.13
CA ARG A 131 -14.74 5.54 16.54
C ARG A 131 -14.22 4.12 16.79
N SER A 132 -15.03 3.27 17.42
CA SER A 132 -14.63 1.87 17.65
C SER A 132 -14.43 1.10 16.34
N LEU A 133 -15.12 1.50 15.29
CA LEU A 133 -14.96 1.01 13.92
C LEU A 133 -13.82 1.70 13.15
N ARG A 134 -12.99 2.50 13.82
CA ARG A 134 -11.89 3.30 13.25
C ARG A 134 -12.32 4.35 12.24
N VAL A 135 -13.55 4.83 12.35
CA VAL A 135 -14.04 5.97 11.58
C VAL A 135 -13.61 7.26 12.28
N ALA A 136 -12.97 8.14 11.54
CA ALA A 136 -12.55 9.45 12.01
C ALA A 136 -13.13 10.55 11.11
N ALA A 137 -13.42 11.71 11.70
CA ALA A 137 -13.80 12.88 10.93
C ALA A 137 -12.56 13.50 10.29
N VAL A 138 -12.70 13.97 9.05
CA VAL A 138 -11.67 14.74 8.35
C VAL A 138 -11.48 16.09 9.07
N PRO A 139 -10.24 16.48 9.43
CA PRO A 139 -9.98 17.79 10.00
C PRO A 139 -10.16 18.88 8.96
N THR A 140 -10.99 19.89 9.23
CA THR A 140 -11.42 20.90 8.24
C THR A 140 -11.02 22.32 8.64
N VAL A 141 -11.79 23.00 9.49
CA VAL A 141 -11.61 24.44 9.79
C VAL A 141 -10.22 24.76 10.34
N GLY A 142 -9.57 25.76 9.74
CA GLY A 142 -8.22 26.19 10.11
C GLY A 142 -7.09 25.33 9.52
N LYS A 143 -7.41 24.30 8.71
CA LYS A 143 -6.43 23.45 8.02
C LYS A 143 -6.29 23.87 6.55
N PRO A 144 -5.12 23.60 5.93
CA PRO A 144 -4.97 23.77 4.49
C PRO A 144 -5.97 22.89 3.72
N PHE A 145 -6.49 23.42 2.62
CA PHE A 145 -7.34 22.66 1.72
C PHE A 145 -6.53 21.53 1.06
N ASP A 146 -7.04 20.33 1.16
CA ASP A 146 -6.48 19.14 0.53
C ASP A 146 -7.53 18.49 -0.38
N PRO A 147 -7.33 18.50 -1.70
CA PRO A 147 -8.28 17.91 -2.65
C PRO A 147 -8.54 16.42 -2.46
N SER A 148 -7.65 15.69 -1.78
CA SER A 148 -7.79 14.26 -1.54
C SER A 148 -8.88 13.93 -0.51
N VAL A 149 -9.20 14.86 0.41
CA VAL A 149 -10.12 14.65 1.52
C VAL A 149 -11.17 15.76 1.66
N HIS A 150 -11.01 16.89 0.92
CA HIS A 150 -11.93 18.03 0.95
C HIS A 150 -12.53 18.29 -0.42
N GLU A 151 -13.80 18.67 -0.43
CA GLU A 151 -14.54 19.18 -1.59
C GLU A 151 -14.86 20.65 -1.38
N ALA A 152 -14.23 21.53 -2.16
CA ALA A 152 -14.47 22.98 -2.07
C ALA A 152 -15.76 23.34 -2.83
N ILE A 153 -16.82 23.72 -2.12
CA ILE A 153 -18.11 24.15 -2.68
C ILE A 153 -18.22 25.66 -2.82
N GLY A 154 -17.28 26.41 -2.23
CA GLY A 154 -17.27 27.88 -2.32
C GLY A 154 -15.94 28.45 -1.88
N ARG A 155 -15.72 29.69 -2.29
CA ARG A 155 -14.58 30.52 -1.88
C ARG A 155 -15.10 31.84 -1.34
N GLU A 156 -14.45 32.36 -0.31
CA GLU A 156 -14.83 33.63 0.33
C GLU A 156 -13.59 34.32 0.87
N GLU A 157 -13.62 35.68 0.85
CA GLU A 157 -12.57 36.47 1.46
C GLU A 157 -12.66 36.35 2.99
N SER A 158 -11.51 36.07 3.64
CA SER A 158 -11.43 35.98 5.09
C SER A 158 -10.36 36.93 5.62
N GLN A 159 -10.70 37.67 6.64
CA GLN A 159 -9.72 38.49 7.37
C GLN A 159 -8.92 37.70 8.41
N GLU A 160 -9.41 36.51 8.73
CA GLU A 160 -8.85 35.65 9.78
C GLU A 160 -7.91 34.56 9.21
N TYR A 161 -8.26 34.03 8.04
CA TYR A 161 -7.53 32.92 7.42
C TYR A 161 -6.83 33.35 6.13
N ARG A 162 -5.62 32.81 5.90
CA ARG A 162 -4.86 33.00 4.66
C ARG A 162 -5.52 32.28 3.50
N GLU A 163 -5.13 32.66 2.30
CA GLU A 163 -5.53 31.94 1.09
C GLU A 163 -5.21 30.44 1.17
N GLY A 164 -6.16 29.60 0.71
CA GLY A 164 -6.02 28.16 0.71
C GLY A 164 -6.37 27.47 2.04
N ILE A 165 -6.78 28.21 3.07
CA ILE A 165 -7.21 27.63 4.36
C ILE A 165 -8.73 27.44 4.35
N VAL A 166 -9.18 26.32 4.92
CA VAL A 166 -10.60 26.04 5.13
C VAL A 166 -11.17 26.95 6.21
N ILE A 167 -12.21 27.72 5.87
CA ILE A 167 -12.85 28.69 6.77
C ILE A 167 -14.14 28.15 7.38
N GLN A 168 -14.84 27.27 6.66
CA GLN A 168 -16.11 26.73 7.11
C GLN A 168 -16.32 25.31 6.59
N GLU A 169 -16.90 24.47 7.44
CA GLU A 169 -17.36 23.13 7.09
C GLU A 169 -18.88 23.16 6.93
N PHE A 170 -19.38 22.71 5.79
CA PHE A 170 -20.83 22.58 5.53
C PHE A 170 -21.30 21.16 5.79
N ARG A 171 -20.46 20.20 5.43
CA ARG A 171 -20.76 18.79 5.62
C ARG A 171 -19.49 18.05 6.02
N ARG A 172 -19.59 17.30 7.09
CA ARG A 172 -18.45 16.61 7.67
C ARG A 172 -17.97 15.47 6.78
N GLY A 173 -16.66 15.40 6.55
CA GLY A 173 -15.99 14.29 5.88
C GLY A 173 -15.63 13.18 6.85
N PHE A 174 -15.52 11.95 6.35
CA PHE A 174 -15.15 10.78 7.14
C PHE A 174 -14.16 9.88 6.43
N ILE A 175 -13.23 9.32 7.22
CA ILE A 175 -12.23 8.33 6.80
C ILE A 175 -12.34 7.09 7.69
N ILE A 176 -12.00 5.92 7.15
CA ILE A 176 -11.83 4.66 7.90
C ILE A 176 -10.39 4.17 7.71
N GLY A 177 -9.56 4.27 8.75
CA GLY A 177 -8.12 4.08 8.59
C GLY A 177 -7.55 5.04 7.55
N ASP A 178 -7.00 4.50 6.45
CA ASP A 178 -6.43 5.30 5.36
C ASP A 178 -7.40 5.52 4.17
N ARG A 179 -8.61 4.96 4.25
CA ARG A 179 -9.61 5.06 3.18
C ARG A 179 -10.54 6.23 3.42
N LEU A 180 -10.69 7.09 2.40
CA LEU A 180 -11.73 8.11 2.37
C LEU A 180 -13.09 7.45 2.13
N ILE A 181 -14.07 7.69 3.03
CA ILE A 181 -15.47 7.28 2.87
C ILE A 181 -16.23 8.40 2.16
N ARG A 182 -16.08 9.63 2.64
CA ARG A 182 -16.75 10.81 2.10
C ARG A 182 -15.89 12.05 2.33
N PRO A 183 -15.64 12.89 1.31
CA PRO A 183 -14.94 14.15 1.48
C PRO A 183 -15.74 15.13 2.32
N ALA A 184 -15.04 16.03 3.01
CA ALA A 184 -15.69 17.14 3.71
C ALA A 184 -16.02 18.26 2.72
N MET A 185 -17.29 18.73 2.72
CA MET A 185 -17.67 19.87 1.91
C MET A 185 -17.32 21.16 2.67
N VAL A 186 -16.45 21.95 2.08
CA VAL A 186 -15.83 23.09 2.76
C VAL A 186 -15.86 24.36 1.93
N LYS A 187 -15.75 25.49 2.62
CA LYS A 187 -15.48 26.81 2.03
C LYS A 187 -14.02 27.16 2.29
N VAL A 188 -13.34 27.69 1.27
CA VAL A 188 -11.90 27.99 1.31
C VAL A 188 -11.67 29.49 1.23
N SER A 189 -10.71 30.00 1.97
CA SER A 189 -10.31 31.42 1.95
C SER A 189 -9.61 31.79 0.64
N THR A 190 -9.96 32.95 0.08
CA THR A 190 -9.30 33.56 -1.08
C THR A 190 -8.42 34.77 -0.72
N GLY A 191 -8.48 35.21 0.52
CA GLY A 191 -7.78 36.42 0.93
C GLY A 191 -6.59 36.17 1.83
N PRO A 192 -5.53 37.02 1.78
CA PRO A 192 -4.52 37.04 2.82
C PRO A 192 -5.18 37.55 4.09
N GLY A 193 -5.24 36.73 5.12
CA GLY A 193 -5.64 37.19 6.43
C GLY A 193 -4.86 38.45 6.77
N LYS A 194 -5.53 39.56 7.09
CA LYS A 194 -4.88 40.81 7.49
C LYS A 194 -3.98 40.49 8.67
N ARG A 195 -2.68 40.74 8.56
CA ARG A 195 -1.78 40.76 9.71
C ARG A 195 -2.38 41.73 10.71
N LYS A 196 -2.73 41.31 11.92
CA LYS A 196 -2.95 42.24 13.03
C LYS A 196 -1.74 43.15 13.07
N PRO A 197 -1.89 44.49 13.08
CA PRO A 197 -0.75 45.36 13.24
C PRO A 197 -0.10 45.03 14.58
N THR A 198 1.08 44.52 14.52
CA THR A 198 1.97 44.45 15.69
C THR A 198 2.17 45.90 16.08
N VAL A 199 1.65 46.31 17.25
CA VAL A 199 1.96 47.59 17.85
C VAL A 199 3.46 47.64 18.03
N ALA A 200 4.11 48.40 17.16
CA ALA A 200 5.50 48.74 17.30
C ALA A 200 5.58 49.63 18.54
N THR A 201 6.13 49.13 19.64
CA THR A 201 6.51 49.93 20.79
C THR A 201 7.64 50.83 20.31
N GLU A 202 7.27 52.06 20.03
CA GLU A 202 8.24 53.15 19.81
C GLU A 202 9.02 53.30 21.15
N LYS A 203 10.23 52.83 21.15
CA LYS A 203 11.23 53.29 22.13
C LYS A 203 11.65 54.67 21.74
N SER A 204 11.06 55.67 22.41
CA SER A 204 11.54 57.01 22.43
C SER A 204 12.96 57.05 23.02
N THR A 205 13.94 57.22 22.17
CA THR A 205 15.28 57.57 22.56
C THR A 205 15.35 59.09 22.71
N THR A 206 15.18 59.57 23.92
CA THR A 206 15.50 60.93 24.27
C THR A 206 17.01 61.11 24.19
N ALA A 207 17.49 61.74 23.17
CA ALA A 207 18.85 62.28 23.12
C ALA A 207 18.85 63.59 23.87
N ALA A 208 19.42 63.57 25.06
CA ALA A 208 19.81 64.78 25.79
C ALA A 208 21.07 65.33 25.12
N GLY A 209 20.92 66.54 24.56
CA GLY A 209 22.04 67.36 24.22
C GLY A 209 22.69 67.95 25.44
N LEU A 210 23.95 68.00 25.48
CA LEU A 210 24.72 68.88 26.32
C LEU A 210 25.87 69.46 25.48
N ASP A 211 25.66 70.66 25.31
CA ASP A 211 26.41 71.87 25.14
C ASP A 211 27.71 71.87 25.98
N ASP A 212 28.74 72.43 25.45
CA ASP A 212 29.61 73.47 26.00
C ASP A 212 31.11 73.15 25.94
N ARG A 213 31.77 74.05 25.25
CA ARG A 213 33.18 74.52 25.28
C ARG A 213 34.27 73.69 24.62
#